data_bb226a3e848ed0925d801057f553ab84
#
_entry.id   bb226a3e848ed0925d801057f553ab84
#
_cell.length_a   1.000
_cell.length_b   1.000
_cell.length_c   1.000
_cell.angle_alpha   90.00
_cell.angle_beta   90.00
_cell.angle_gamma   90.00
#
_symmetry.space_group_name_H-M   'P 1'
#
loop_
_entity.id
_entity.type
_entity.pdbx_description
1 polymer ?
#
loop_
_entity_poly.entity_id
_entity_poly.type
_entity_poly.pdbx_seq_one_letter_code
_entity_poly.pdbx_strand_id
1 'polypeptide(L)'
;MSRNPMFSYTYILVLVLCFPVSLPALATELENLSFYTENYPPANFEDNGQVSGYAVEILLAAGQAVGKNIQTSQISVLPWPRSYRNALNMDNAVLFSTTRTEHREHLFNWVGPITGIKVVVLARKSDNITINVPIDMSKYKIGVIRDDIGEQSLLKLGIPRNSMQEATSVIILAEQLVKGRIDLLAYAEKAAYWWASQSGIEADSLEAVYVLEEGKLYYAFNKNIEPEIIDELQKGLDIIKSQENEQGITLDQEIINKYR
;
A
#
# COMPACT_ATOMS: atom_id res chain seq x y z
N MET A 1 -0.46 -86.93 46.88
CA MET A 1 0.67 -86.28 46.20
C MET A 1 0.11 -85.58 44.96
N SER A 2 -0.20 -84.29 45.04
CA SER A 2 -0.69 -83.53 43.91
C SER A 2 0.26 -82.32 43.74
N ARG A 3 0.98 -82.26 42.62
CA ARG A 3 1.86 -81.15 42.26
C ARG A 3 1.08 -80.22 41.45
N ASN A 4 0.92 -78.96 41.95
CA ASN A 4 0.43 -77.83 41.17
C ASN A 4 1.53 -77.25 40.27
N PRO A 5 1.26 -76.97 38.99
CA PRO A 5 2.18 -76.24 38.17
C PRO A 5 2.04 -74.70 38.38
N MET A 6 3.16 -74.07 38.70
CA MET A 6 3.28 -72.67 38.90
C MET A 6 3.43 -71.98 37.50
N PHE A 7 2.42 -71.23 37.08
CA PHE A 7 2.50 -70.44 35.81
C PHE A 7 3.23 -69.13 36.11
N SER A 8 4.40 -68.95 35.48
CA SER A 8 5.14 -67.70 35.49
C SER A 8 4.61 -66.76 34.37
N TYR A 9 4.00 -65.65 34.77
CA TYR A 9 3.57 -64.60 33.82
C TYR A 9 4.74 -63.64 33.57
N THR A 10 5.33 -63.66 32.35
CA THR A 10 6.32 -62.68 31.92
C THR A 10 5.60 -61.46 31.37
N TYR A 11 5.62 -60.34 32.10
CA TYR A 11 5.10 -59.06 31.63
C TYR A 11 6.08 -58.45 30.66
N ILE A 12 5.71 -58.34 29.35
CA ILE A 12 6.46 -57.58 28.37
C ILE A 12 6.03 -56.12 28.48
N LEU A 13 6.93 -55.26 29.01
CA LEU A 13 6.74 -53.84 29.08
C LEU A 13 7.01 -53.23 27.69
N VAL A 14 5.97 -52.93 26.91
CA VAL A 14 6.10 -52.24 25.63
C VAL A 14 6.29 -50.74 25.93
N LEU A 15 7.53 -50.28 25.82
CA LEU A 15 7.88 -48.86 25.90
C LEU A 15 7.48 -48.16 24.60
N VAL A 16 6.34 -47.50 24.55
CA VAL A 16 5.92 -46.67 23.41
C VAL A 16 6.72 -45.35 23.47
N LEU A 17 7.79 -45.27 22.63
CA LEU A 17 8.50 -44.01 22.39
C LEU A 17 7.59 -43.10 21.55
N CYS A 18 6.90 -42.17 22.20
CA CYS A 18 6.28 -41.04 21.53
C CYS A 18 7.36 -40.06 21.06
N PHE A 19 7.76 -40.17 19.80
CA PHE A 19 8.50 -39.09 19.15
C PHE A 19 7.55 -37.92 18.92
N PRO A 20 7.84 -36.70 19.39
CA PRO A 20 7.08 -35.52 19.01
C PRO A 20 7.27 -35.31 17.49
N VAL A 21 6.22 -35.53 16.73
CA VAL A 21 6.16 -35.11 15.33
C VAL A 21 6.02 -33.59 15.36
N SER A 22 7.14 -32.88 15.27
CA SER A 22 7.13 -31.45 14.98
C SER A 22 6.59 -31.29 13.57
N LEU A 23 5.30 -30.96 13.43
CA LEU A 23 4.76 -30.46 12.17
C LEU A 23 5.53 -29.20 11.84
N PRO A 24 6.14 -29.09 10.64
CA PRO A 24 6.71 -27.83 10.21
C PRO A 24 5.57 -26.79 10.24
N ALA A 25 5.73 -25.74 11.01
CA ALA A 25 4.89 -24.57 10.84
C ALA A 25 4.99 -24.21 9.35
N LEU A 26 3.86 -24.13 8.66
CA LEU A 26 3.83 -23.63 7.29
C LEU A 26 4.40 -22.22 7.37
N ALA A 27 5.66 -22.05 7.00
CA ALA A 27 6.28 -20.75 6.93
C ALA A 27 5.43 -19.93 5.95
N THR A 28 4.98 -18.77 6.39
CA THR A 28 4.32 -17.81 5.50
C THR A 28 5.37 -17.46 4.43
N GLU A 29 4.99 -17.48 3.18
CA GLU A 29 5.85 -17.13 2.04
C GLU A 29 5.24 -15.93 1.30
N LEU A 30 6.02 -15.23 0.48
CA LEU A 30 5.51 -14.11 -0.34
C LEU A 30 4.29 -14.49 -1.16
N GLU A 31 4.23 -15.74 -1.64
CA GLU A 31 3.11 -16.28 -2.41
C GLU A 31 1.83 -16.51 -1.59
N ASN A 32 1.92 -16.43 -0.27
CA ASN A 32 0.78 -16.59 0.64
C ASN A 32 0.28 -15.26 1.24
N LEU A 33 0.92 -14.14 0.88
CA LEU A 33 0.51 -12.83 1.34
C LEU A 33 -0.70 -12.30 0.55
N SER A 34 -1.49 -11.47 1.21
CA SER A 34 -2.59 -10.72 0.61
C SER A 34 -2.17 -9.27 0.43
N PHE A 35 -2.08 -8.83 -0.81
CA PHE A 35 -1.69 -7.46 -1.14
C PHE A 35 -2.92 -6.58 -1.31
N TYR A 36 -2.94 -5.45 -0.64
CA TYR A 36 -4.02 -4.47 -0.69
C TYR A 36 -3.52 -3.15 -1.23
N THR A 37 -4.36 -2.48 -2.00
CA THR A 37 -4.10 -1.14 -2.50
C THR A 37 -5.43 -0.43 -2.80
N GLU A 38 -5.34 0.82 -3.22
CA GLU A 38 -6.46 1.57 -3.76
C GLU A 38 -6.33 1.74 -5.28
N ASN A 39 -7.35 2.33 -5.89
CA ASN A 39 -7.28 2.74 -7.29
C ASN A 39 -6.52 4.08 -7.38
N TYR A 40 -5.21 3.99 -7.59
CA TYR A 40 -4.23 5.08 -7.52
C TYR A 40 -3.34 5.11 -8.77
N PRO A 41 -3.90 5.48 -9.94
CA PRO A 41 -3.14 5.55 -11.19
C PRO A 41 -2.09 6.68 -11.16
N PRO A 42 -0.98 6.50 -11.89
CA PRO A 42 -0.62 5.33 -12.67
C PRO A 42 0.15 4.26 -11.87
N ALA A 43 0.20 4.37 -10.52
CA ALA A 43 0.93 3.44 -9.66
C ALA A 43 0.28 2.06 -9.59
N ASN A 44 -1.00 2.04 -9.31
CA ASN A 44 -1.81 0.82 -9.19
C ASN A 44 -3.28 1.16 -9.45
N PHE A 45 -3.91 0.41 -10.30
CA PHE A 45 -5.31 0.62 -10.69
C PHE A 45 -5.90 -0.64 -11.30
N GLU A 46 -7.21 -0.68 -11.39
CA GLU A 46 -7.93 -1.72 -12.10
C GLU A 46 -8.33 -1.21 -13.48
N ASP A 47 -7.90 -1.91 -14.52
CA ASP A 47 -8.27 -1.66 -15.89
C ASP A 47 -8.95 -2.92 -16.48
N ASN A 48 -10.23 -2.80 -16.87
CA ASN A 48 -11.02 -3.90 -17.43
C ASN A 48 -10.98 -5.19 -16.60
N GLY A 49 -10.99 -5.08 -15.26
CA GLY A 49 -10.94 -6.20 -14.33
C GLY A 49 -9.54 -6.79 -14.13
N GLN A 50 -8.50 -6.14 -14.65
CA GLN A 50 -7.11 -6.52 -14.44
C GLN A 50 -6.40 -5.47 -13.59
N VAL A 51 -5.68 -5.94 -12.58
CA VAL A 51 -4.84 -5.07 -11.74
C VAL A 51 -3.57 -4.72 -12.52
N SER A 52 -3.26 -3.43 -12.62
CA SER A 52 -2.20 -2.87 -13.43
C SER A 52 -1.51 -1.69 -12.72
N GLY A 53 -0.42 -1.19 -13.30
CA GLY A 53 0.33 -0.04 -12.81
C GLY A 53 1.78 -0.36 -12.43
N TYR A 54 2.61 0.70 -12.39
CA TYR A 54 4.05 0.48 -12.16
C TYR A 54 4.36 -0.15 -10.79
N ALA A 55 3.62 0.15 -9.74
CA ALA A 55 3.87 -0.44 -8.43
C ALA A 55 3.49 -1.93 -8.38
N VAL A 56 2.51 -2.34 -9.19
CA VAL A 56 2.14 -3.75 -9.39
C VAL A 56 3.26 -4.48 -10.13
N GLU A 57 3.70 -3.95 -11.29
CA GLU A 57 4.78 -4.58 -12.08
C GLU A 57 6.08 -4.66 -11.28
N ILE A 58 6.43 -3.64 -10.49
CA ILE A 58 7.60 -3.64 -9.58
C ILE A 58 7.48 -4.74 -8.53
N LEU A 59 6.29 -4.94 -7.92
CA LEU A 59 6.05 -6.01 -6.95
C LEU A 59 6.31 -7.39 -7.56
N LEU A 60 5.73 -7.63 -8.73
CA LEU A 60 5.87 -8.92 -9.44
C LEU A 60 7.32 -9.17 -9.86
N ALA A 61 8.00 -8.14 -10.40
CA ALA A 61 9.40 -8.23 -10.79
C ALA A 61 10.34 -8.46 -9.58
N ALA A 62 10.10 -7.80 -8.46
CA ALA A 62 10.86 -8.01 -7.23
C ALA A 62 10.68 -9.43 -6.68
N GLY A 63 9.46 -9.96 -6.67
CA GLY A 63 9.20 -11.36 -6.33
C GLY A 63 9.98 -12.30 -7.25
N GLN A 64 9.87 -12.12 -8.55
CA GLN A 64 10.56 -12.95 -9.55
C GLN A 64 12.10 -12.91 -9.39
N ALA A 65 12.67 -11.76 -9.05
CA ALA A 65 14.11 -11.60 -8.84
C ALA A 65 14.66 -12.45 -7.68
N VAL A 66 13.82 -12.86 -6.73
CA VAL A 66 14.15 -13.77 -5.62
C VAL A 66 13.55 -15.17 -5.79
N GLY A 67 13.06 -15.50 -6.99
CA GLY A 67 12.52 -16.84 -7.32
C GLY A 67 11.12 -17.09 -6.77
N LYS A 68 10.38 -16.05 -6.39
CA LYS A 68 8.99 -16.10 -5.90
C LYS A 68 8.01 -15.67 -6.97
N ASN A 69 6.89 -16.38 -7.05
CA ASN A 69 5.87 -16.14 -8.07
C ASN A 69 4.63 -15.46 -7.46
N ILE A 70 4.75 -14.17 -7.17
CA ILE A 70 3.61 -13.35 -6.72
C ILE A 70 2.62 -13.23 -7.88
N GLN A 71 1.34 -13.50 -7.64
CA GLN A 71 0.27 -13.46 -8.63
C GLN A 71 -0.59 -12.21 -8.46
N THR A 72 -1.08 -11.65 -9.56
CA THR A 72 -2.04 -10.52 -9.50
C THR A 72 -3.34 -10.90 -8.79
N SER A 73 -3.71 -12.18 -8.73
CA SER A 73 -4.85 -12.69 -7.96
C SER A 73 -4.72 -12.50 -6.45
N GLN A 74 -3.51 -12.27 -5.93
CA GLN A 74 -3.26 -11.94 -4.52
C GLN A 74 -3.50 -10.45 -4.22
N ILE A 75 -3.72 -9.63 -5.27
CA ILE A 75 -3.85 -8.17 -5.14
C ILE A 75 -5.33 -7.80 -5.15
N SER A 76 -5.75 -7.08 -4.12
CA SER A 76 -7.10 -6.52 -4.00
C SER A 76 -7.06 -4.99 -4.10
N VAL A 77 -7.76 -4.43 -5.08
CA VAL A 77 -7.95 -2.99 -5.23
C VAL A 77 -9.25 -2.59 -4.51
N LEU A 78 -9.15 -1.89 -3.40
CA LEU A 78 -10.28 -1.52 -2.54
C LEU A 78 -10.18 -0.02 -2.22
N PRO A 79 -11.25 0.63 -1.73
CA PRO A 79 -11.14 1.98 -1.19
C PRO A 79 -10.07 2.07 -0.09
N TRP A 80 -9.22 3.11 -0.11
CA TRP A 80 -8.09 3.30 0.80
C TRP A 80 -8.41 2.97 2.26
N PRO A 81 -9.48 3.50 2.89
CA PRO A 81 -9.76 3.23 4.30
C PRO A 81 -9.96 1.73 4.60
N ARG A 82 -10.45 0.96 3.61
CA ARG A 82 -10.63 -0.49 3.75
C ARG A 82 -9.31 -1.23 3.61
N SER A 83 -8.52 -0.90 2.60
CA SER A 83 -7.17 -1.46 2.40
C SER A 83 -6.26 -1.19 3.59
N TYR A 84 -6.26 0.04 4.09
CA TYR A 84 -5.49 0.45 5.26
C TYR A 84 -5.90 -0.35 6.52
N ARG A 85 -7.21 -0.48 6.77
CA ARG A 85 -7.72 -1.27 7.89
C ARG A 85 -7.36 -2.76 7.77
N ASN A 86 -7.46 -3.34 6.58
CA ASN A 86 -7.07 -4.73 6.34
C ASN A 86 -5.59 -4.94 6.67
N ALA A 87 -4.72 -4.05 6.20
CA ALA A 87 -3.28 -4.13 6.46
C ALA A 87 -2.92 -4.03 7.95
N LEU A 88 -3.69 -3.27 8.72
CA LEU A 88 -3.48 -3.17 10.18
C LEU A 88 -3.94 -4.42 10.94
N ASN A 89 -4.98 -5.13 10.46
CA ASN A 89 -5.67 -6.15 11.26
C ASN A 89 -5.50 -7.59 10.74
N MET A 90 -4.97 -7.79 9.54
CA MET A 90 -4.79 -9.13 8.96
C MET A 90 -3.29 -9.47 8.95
N ASP A 91 -2.93 -10.57 9.61
CA ASP A 91 -1.53 -10.95 9.86
C ASP A 91 -0.69 -11.20 8.61
N ASN A 92 -1.33 -11.54 7.47
CA ASN A 92 -0.66 -11.80 6.19
C ASN A 92 -0.85 -10.64 5.18
N ALA A 93 -1.25 -9.45 5.64
CA ALA A 93 -1.59 -8.35 4.76
C ALA A 93 -0.41 -7.41 4.48
N VAL A 94 -0.31 -6.98 3.23
CA VAL A 94 0.62 -5.94 2.76
C VAL A 94 -0.17 -4.86 2.06
N LEU A 95 -0.02 -3.63 2.48
CA LEU A 95 -0.56 -2.46 1.79
C LEU A 95 0.55 -1.81 0.96
N PHE A 96 0.30 -1.53 -0.31
CA PHE A 96 1.33 -0.90 -1.13
C PHE A 96 0.91 0.43 -1.76
N SER A 97 1.88 1.12 -2.32
CA SER A 97 1.79 2.55 -2.66
C SER A 97 1.45 3.40 -1.44
N THR A 98 2.02 3.04 -0.30
CA THR A 98 1.78 3.70 0.98
C THR A 98 2.88 4.69 1.28
N THR A 99 2.51 5.94 1.57
CA THR A 99 3.47 6.95 2.03
C THR A 99 3.96 6.59 3.44
N ARG A 100 5.28 6.42 3.59
CA ARG A 100 5.92 6.21 4.89
C ARG A 100 6.06 7.56 5.59
N THR A 101 5.41 7.70 6.75
CA THR A 101 5.38 8.91 7.55
C THR A 101 5.72 8.59 9.00
N GLU A 102 6.11 9.60 9.77
CA GLU A 102 6.35 9.46 11.21
C GLU A 102 5.14 8.85 11.94
N HIS A 103 3.92 9.26 11.58
CA HIS A 103 2.68 8.72 12.14
C HIS A 103 2.49 7.23 11.86
N ARG A 104 2.91 6.76 10.70
CA ARG A 104 2.76 5.37 10.25
C ARG A 104 3.97 4.48 10.55
N GLU A 105 5.10 5.07 10.94
CA GLU A 105 6.39 4.37 11.09
C GLU A 105 6.31 3.12 11.96
N HIS A 106 5.62 3.23 13.09
CA HIS A 106 5.48 2.14 14.06
C HIS A 106 4.34 1.15 13.76
N LEU A 107 3.50 1.45 12.75
CA LEU A 107 2.34 0.63 12.41
C LEU A 107 2.66 -0.53 11.47
N PHE A 108 3.74 -0.42 10.69
CA PHE A 108 4.11 -1.38 9.66
C PHE A 108 5.60 -1.69 9.68
N ASN A 109 5.97 -2.80 9.05
CA ASN A 109 7.32 -3.03 8.56
C ASN A 109 7.38 -2.61 7.09
N TRP A 110 8.50 -2.03 6.64
CA TRP A 110 8.55 -1.30 5.37
C TRP A 110 9.53 -1.90 4.38
N VAL A 111 9.09 -2.09 3.14
CA VAL A 111 9.93 -2.46 2.00
C VAL A 111 9.85 -1.36 0.95
N GLY A 112 10.99 -0.92 0.44
CA GLY A 112 11.02 0.16 -0.53
C GLY A 112 12.29 1.00 -0.50
N PRO A 113 12.23 2.21 -1.04
CA PRO A 113 11.06 2.90 -1.63
C PRO A 113 10.66 2.36 -3.01
N ILE A 114 9.38 2.47 -3.38
CA ILE A 114 8.89 2.18 -4.74
C ILE A 114 9.23 3.37 -5.65
N THR A 115 8.70 4.56 -5.34
CA THR A 115 8.93 5.81 -6.07
C THR A 115 8.69 7.03 -5.18
N GLY A 116 8.96 8.23 -5.70
CA GLY A 116 8.60 9.49 -5.06
C GLY A 116 7.12 9.81 -5.16
N ILE A 117 6.59 10.55 -4.19
CA ILE A 117 5.25 11.10 -4.18
C ILE A 117 5.28 12.58 -3.81
N LYS A 118 4.36 13.37 -4.37
CA LYS A 118 4.07 14.73 -3.98
C LYS A 118 2.57 14.85 -3.70
N VAL A 119 2.23 15.24 -2.48
CA VAL A 119 0.85 15.47 -2.02
C VAL A 119 0.61 16.96 -1.99
N VAL A 120 -0.46 17.39 -2.62
CA VAL A 120 -0.77 18.82 -2.80
C VAL A 120 -2.21 19.12 -2.40
N VAL A 121 -2.48 20.40 -2.24
CA VAL A 121 -3.84 20.94 -2.23
C VAL A 121 -4.08 21.56 -3.60
N LEU A 122 -5.06 21.01 -4.33
CA LEU A 122 -5.49 21.48 -5.63
C LEU A 122 -6.71 22.38 -5.51
N ALA A 123 -6.77 23.42 -6.35
CA ALA A 123 -7.90 24.29 -6.54
C ALA A 123 -8.23 24.43 -8.04
N ARG A 124 -9.43 24.94 -8.36
CA ARG A 124 -9.70 25.44 -9.72
C ARG A 124 -8.97 26.76 -9.92
N LYS A 125 -8.26 26.90 -11.05
CA LYS A 125 -7.60 28.18 -11.40
C LYS A 125 -8.56 29.36 -11.44
N SER A 126 -9.82 29.13 -11.85
CA SER A 126 -10.85 30.16 -11.89
C SER A 126 -11.16 30.80 -10.54
N ASP A 127 -10.88 30.09 -9.45
CA ASP A 127 -11.19 30.57 -8.11
C ASP A 127 -10.12 31.51 -7.55
N ASN A 128 -8.95 31.58 -8.18
CA ASN A 128 -7.83 32.45 -7.80
C ASN A 128 -7.47 32.34 -6.32
N ILE A 129 -7.47 31.09 -5.77
CA ILE A 129 -7.19 30.84 -4.36
C ILE A 129 -5.68 30.95 -4.11
N THR A 130 -5.33 31.75 -3.10
CA THR A 130 -3.95 31.90 -2.63
C THR A 130 -3.86 31.47 -1.17
N ILE A 131 -2.94 30.58 -0.86
CA ILE A 131 -2.66 30.10 0.50
C ILE A 131 -1.30 30.67 0.93
N ASN A 132 -1.33 31.68 1.80
CA ASN A 132 -0.09 32.31 2.30
C ASN A 132 0.47 31.57 3.52
N VAL A 133 -0.41 31.06 4.40
CA VAL A 133 -0.09 30.24 5.56
C VAL A 133 -1.04 29.06 5.63
N PRO A 134 -0.62 27.91 6.20
CA PRO A 134 -1.46 26.69 6.21
C PRO A 134 -2.88 26.91 6.70
N ILE A 135 -3.07 27.70 7.76
CA ILE A 135 -4.38 27.92 8.37
C ILE A 135 -5.37 28.65 7.42
N ASP A 136 -4.90 29.32 6.37
CA ASP A 136 -5.77 29.92 5.37
C ASP A 136 -6.68 28.89 4.70
N MET A 137 -6.22 27.64 4.59
CA MET A 137 -7.01 26.54 4.03
C MET A 137 -8.30 26.26 4.83
N SER A 138 -8.34 26.58 6.12
CA SER A 138 -9.53 26.39 6.96
C SER A 138 -10.74 27.25 6.56
N LYS A 139 -10.54 28.25 5.71
CA LYS A 139 -11.60 29.10 5.16
C LYS A 139 -12.38 28.44 4.03
N TYR A 140 -11.87 27.32 3.53
CA TYR A 140 -12.37 26.60 2.37
C TYR A 140 -12.89 25.22 2.74
N LYS A 141 -13.74 24.66 1.90
CA LYS A 141 -14.21 23.28 2.00
C LYS A 141 -13.23 22.35 1.29
N ILE A 142 -12.54 21.51 2.04
CA ILE A 142 -11.44 20.67 1.56
C ILE A 142 -11.90 19.23 1.41
N GLY A 143 -11.85 18.67 0.20
CA GLY A 143 -12.06 17.25 -0.03
C GLY A 143 -10.85 16.44 0.40
N VAL A 144 -11.08 15.38 1.15
CA VAL A 144 -10.04 14.46 1.63
C VAL A 144 -10.50 13.01 1.52
N ILE A 145 -9.57 12.10 1.33
CA ILE A 145 -9.82 10.66 1.52
C ILE A 145 -9.55 10.35 2.99
N ARG A 146 -10.49 9.67 3.64
CA ARG A 146 -10.37 9.30 5.05
C ARG A 146 -9.12 8.45 5.30
N ASP A 147 -8.39 8.74 6.36
CA ASP A 147 -7.15 8.08 6.79
C ASP A 147 -6.00 8.14 5.75
N ASP A 148 -6.15 8.94 4.69
CA ASP A 148 -5.08 9.16 3.72
C ASP A 148 -4.09 10.23 4.16
N ILE A 149 -2.95 10.28 3.46
CA ILE A 149 -1.86 11.24 3.72
C ILE A 149 -2.31 12.68 3.59
N GLY A 150 -3.23 12.99 2.67
CA GLY A 150 -3.80 14.33 2.50
C GLY A 150 -4.53 14.81 3.76
N GLU A 151 -5.42 13.99 4.32
CA GLU A 151 -6.11 14.28 5.57
C GLU A 151 -5.13 14.41 6.73
N GLN A 152 -4.22 13.43 6.88
CA GLN A 152 -3.25 13.42 7.99
C GLN A 152 -2.34 14.64 7.97
N SER A 153 -1.88 15.07 6.79
CA SER A 153 -1.03 16.26 6.65
C SER A 153 -1.78 17.55 6.99
N LEU A 154 -3.04 17.69 6.57
CA LEU A 154 -3.87 18.83 6.94
C LEU A 154 -4.08 18.90 8.46
N LEU A 155 -4.37 17.76 9.11
CA LEU A 155 -4.52 17.71 10.56
C LEU A 155 -3.22 18.07 11.28
N LYS A 156 -2.07 17.60 10.81
CA LYS A 156 -0.74 17.95 11.34
C LYS A 156 -0.46 19.45 11.23
N LEU A 157 -0.96 20.10 10.18
CA LEU A 157 -0.88 21.56 10.00
C LEU A 157 -1.91 22.36 10.80
N GLY A 158 -2.75 21.69 11.61
CA GLY A 158 -3.75 22.34 12.46
C GLY A 158 -5.05 22.72 11.75
N ILE A 159 -5.30 22.21 10.54
CA ILE A 159 -6.56 22.44 9.83
C ILE A 159 -7.66 21.61 10.51
N PRO A 160 -8.78 22.26 10.92
CA PRO A 160 -9.82 21.56 11.67
C PRO A 160 -10.66 20.65 10.78
N ARG A 161 -11.12 19.51 11.33
CA ARG A 161 -11.94 18.52 10.59
C ARG A 161 -13.24 19.10 10.02
N ASN A 162 -13.81 20.12 10.63
CA ASN A 162 -15.04 20.75 10.12
C ASN A 162 -14.84 21.50 8.78
N SER A 163 -13.59 21.78 8.39
CA SER A 163 -13.26 22.28 7.05
C SER A 163 -13.12 21.17 6.02
N MET A 164 -13.13 19.90 6.45
CA MET A 164 -12.89 18.74 5.59
C MET A 164 -14.19 18.04 5.22
N GLN A 165 -14.29 17.65 3.94
CA GLN A 165 -15.31 16.75 3.45
C GLN A 165 -14.66 15.42 3.10
N GLU A 166 -14.91 14.41 3.93
CA GLU A 166 -14.36 13.06 3.74
C GLU A 166 -15.12 12.31 2.65
N ALA A 167 -14.37 11.55 1.85
CA ALA A 167 -14.90 10.57 0.92
C ALA A 167 -14.05 9.28 0.98
N THR A 168 -14.52 8.24 0.29
CA THR A 168 -13.79 6.97 0.12
C THR A 168 -13.26 6.79 -1.30
N SER A 169 -13.52 7.75 -2.18
CA SER A 169 -13.11 7.73 -3.59
C SER A 169 -12.68 9.11 -4.05
N VAL A 170 -11.51 9.20 -4.64
CA VAL A 170 -10.96 10.44 -5.21
C VAL A 170 -11.76 10.91 -6.44
N ILE A 171 -12.36 9.99 -7.20
CA ILE A 171 -13.20 10.34 -8.36
C ILE A 171 -14.35 11.25 -7.92
N ILE A 172 -15.03 10.87 -6.83
CA ILE A 172 -16.13 11.66 -6.27
C ILE A 172 -15.64 13.05 -5.87
N LEU A 173 -14.47 13.16 -5.26
CA LEU A 173 -13.88 14.43 -4.83
C LEU A 173 -13.46 15.28 -6.04
N ALA A 174 -12.85 14.69 -7.06
CA ALA A 174 -12.51 15.40 -8.30
C ALA A 174 -13.75 15.98 -8.98
N GLU A 175 -14.82 15.20 -9.10
CA GLU A 175 -16.10 15.72 -9.62
C GLU A 175 -16.69 16.83 -8.76
N GLN A 176 -16.59 16.73 -7.44
CA GLN A 176 -17.08 17.74 -6.52
C GLN A 176 -16.27 19.03 -6.62
N LEU A 177 -14.95 18.93 -6.79
CA LEU A 177 -14.08 20.08 -7.01
C LEU A 177 -14.53 20.85 -8.28
N VAL A 178 -14.68 20.14 -9.38
CA VAL A 178 -15.11 20.76 -10.66
C VAL A 178 -16.49 21.38 -10.59
N LYS A 179 -17.43 20.70 -9.92
CA LYS A 179 -18.80 21.20 -9.73
C LYS A 179 -18.91 22.32 -8.69
N GLY A 180 -17.78 22.77 -8.07
CA GLY A 180 -17.76 23.81 -7.03
C GLY A 180 -18.42 23.38 -5.72
N ARG A 181 -18.53 22.08 -5.46
CA ARG A 181 -19.10 21.55 -4.21
C ARG A 181 -18.08 21.48 -3.07
N ILE A 182 -16.81 21.40 -3.44
CA ILE A 182 -15.64 21.65 -2.59
C ILE A 182 -14.76 22.69 -3.29
N ASP A 183 -13.96 23.40 -2.52
CA ASP A 183 -13.08 24.47 -3.02
C ASP A 183 -11.67 23.94 -3.27
N LEU A 184 -11.22 23.01 -2.42
CA LEU A 184 -9.89 22.45 -2.41
C LEU A 184 -9.98 20.92 -2.39
N LEU A 185 -8.95 20.26 -2.97
CA LEU A 185 -8.76 18.80 -2.92
C LEU A 185 -7.34 18.50 -2.43
N ALA A 186 -7.21 17.84 -1.29
CA ALA A 186 -5.93 17.35 -0.78
C ALA A 186 -5.68 15.91 -1.22
N TYR A 187 -4.76 15.72 -2.17
CA TYR A 187 -4.44 14.40 -2.72
C TYR A 187 -3.07 14.39 -3.41
N ALA A 188 -2.62 13.20 -3.80
CA ALA A 188 -1.40 13.05 -4.57
C ALA A 188 -1.54 13.69 -5.95
N GLU A 189 -0.60 14.55 -6.31
CA GLU A 189 -0.66 15.44 -7.46
C GLU A 189 -0.91 14.70 -8.78
N LYS A 190 -0.08 13.70 -9.10
CA LYS A 190 -0.19 12.94 -10.36
C LYS A 190 -1.51 12.18 -10.47
N ALA A 191 -1.95 11.52 -9.39
CA ALA A 191 -3.18 10.77 -9.39
C ALA A 191 -4.41 11.67 -9.49
N ALA A 192 -4.37 12.84 -8.83
CA ALA A 192 -5.45 13.83 -8.94
C ALA A 192 -5.61 14.37 -10.36
N TYR A 193 -4.52 14.72 -11.03
CA TYR A 193 -4.56 15.15 -12.44
C TYR A 193 -5.02 14.03 -13.38
N TRP A 194 -4.59 12.79 -13.14
CA TRP A 194 -5.05 11.65 -13.92
C TRP A 194 -6.58 11.48 -13.82
N TRP A 195 -7.12 11.52 -12.60
CA TRP A 195 -8.56 11.42 -12.37
C TRP A 195 -9.34 12.60 -12.94
N ALA A 196 -8.78 13.80 -12.87
CA ALA A 196 -9.36 14.98 -13.49
C ALA A 196 -9.50 14.75 -15.01
N SER A 197 -8.44 14.30 -15.68
CA SER A 197 -8.48 14.05 -17.13
C SER A 197 -9.51 12.98 -17.52
N GLN A 198 -9.64 11.90 -16.74
CA GLN A 198 -10.64 10.86 -16.98
C GLN A 198 -12.09 11.37 -16.79
N SER A 199 -12.28 12.37 -15.97
CA SER A 199 -13.57 13.02 -15.71
C SER A 199 -13.90 14.12 -16.75
N GLY A 200 -13.10 14.24 -17.82
CA GLY A 200 -13.27 15.26 -18.86
C GLY A 200 -12.88 16.68 -18.40
N ILE A 201 -12.07 16.76 -17.34
CA ILE A 201 -11.54 18.00 -16.80
C ILE A 201 -10.19 18.25 -17.43
N GLU A 202 -10.00 19.41 -18.04
CA GLU A 202 -8.69 19.81 -18.52
C GLU A 202 -7.72 19.97 -17.33
N ALA A 203 -6.60 19.25 -17.35
CA ALA A 203 -5.59 19.33 -16.29
C ALA A 203 -5.15 20.79 -16.04
N ASP A 204 -5.13 21.60 -17.09
CA ASP A 204 -4.82 23.02 -17.03
C ASP A 204 -5.87 23.89 -16.31
N SER A 205 -7.05 23.35 -16.01
CA SER A 205 -8.07 24.06 -15.21
C SER A 205 -7.84 24.01 -13.71
N LEU A 206 -6.92 23.15 -13.27
CA LEU A 206 -6.54 22.97 -11.88
C LEU A 206 -5.12 23.50 -11.62
N GLU A 207 -4.84 23.86 -10.39
CA GLU A 207 -3.52 24.24 -9.92
C GLU A 207 -3.25 23.76 -8.50
N ALA A 208 -1.97 23.44 -8.21
CA ALA A 208 -1.53 23.15 -6.85
C ALA A 208 -1.27 24.47 -6.11
N VAL A 209 -2.14 24.79 -5.15
CA VAL A 209 -2.04 26.02 -4.34
C VAL A 209 -1.20 25.85 -3.08
N TYR A 210 -0.96 24.60 -2.67
CA TYR A 210 -0.09 24.28 -1.53
C TYR A 210 0.51 22.87 -1.65
N VAL A 211 1.76 22.70 -1.22
CA VAL A 211 2.42 21.39 -1.11
C VAL A 211 2.30 20.93 0.33
N LEU A 212 1.63 19.79 0.55
CA LEU A 212 1.43 19.21 1.87
C LEU A 212 2.59 18.31 2.31
N GLU A 213 3.07 17.45 1.39
CA GLU A 213 4.07 16.45 1.68
C GLU A 213 4.86 16.11 0.41
N GLU A 214 6.17 15.93 0.54
CA GLU A 214 7.01 15.27 -0.46
C GLU A 214 7.68 14.08 0.20
N GLY A 215 7.45 12.89 -0.34
CA GLY A 215 7.87 11.65 0.30
C GLY A 215 8.10 10.54 -0.71
N LYS A 216 8.01 9.32 -0.21
CA LYS A 216 8.19 8.10 -1.02
C LYS A 216 7.11 7.08 -0.69
N LEU A 217 6.73 6.30 -1.70
CA LEU A 217 5.80 5.18 -1.59
C LEU A 217 6.55 3.89 -1.25
N TYR A 218 5.92 3.05 -0.44
CA TYR A 218 6.47 1.79 0.07
C TYR A 218 5.43 0.67 0.02
N TYR A 219 5.88 -0.57 0.21
CA TYR A 219 5.10 -1.71 0.65
C TYR A 219 5.12 -1.73 2.18
N ALA A 220 3.94 -1.63 2.79
CA ALA A 220 3.73 -1.59 4.24
C ALA A 220 3.21 -2.95 4.71
N PHE A 221 4.06 -3.74 5.30
CA PHE A 221 3.78 -5.10 5.80
C PHE A 221 3.15 -5.03 7.19
N ASN A 222 2.14 -5.86 7.44
CA ASN A 222 1.62 -6.04 8.79
C ASN A 222 2.77 -6.42 9.74
N LYS A 223 2.69 -5.95 10.99
CA LYS A 223 3.74 -6.16 12.00
C LYS A 223 4.01 -7.63 12.35
N ASN A 224 3.03 -8.50 12.11
CA ASN A 224 3.12 -9.93 12.43
C ASN A 224 3.74 -10.76 11.30
N ILE A 225 4.07 -10.16 10.16
CA ILE A 225 4.79 -10.85 9.08
C ILE A 225 6.26 -11.04 9.48
N GLU A 226 6.75 -12.25 9.29
CA GLU A 226 8.11 -12.64 9.64
C GLU A 226 9.16 -11.77 8.92
N PRO A 227 10.23 -11.33 9.61
CA PRO A 227 11.27 -10.47 9.04
C PRO A 227 11.92 -11.03 7.78
N GLU A 228 12.08 -12.35 7.72
CA GLU A 228 12.70 -13.05 6.58
C GLU A 228 11.94 -12.82 5.28
N ILE A 229 10.60 -12.74 5.33
CA ILE A 229 9.74 -12.49 4.17
C ILE A 229 9.88 -11.03 3.72
N ILE A 230 9.99 -10.11 4.69
CA ILE A 230 10.18 -8.69 4.45
C ILE A 230 11.53 -8.45 3.76
N ASP A 231 12.59 -9.06 4.30
CA ASP A 231 13.94 -8.98 3.77
C ASP A 231 14.03 -9.63 2.36
N GLU A 232 13.27 -10.71 2.12
CA GLU A 232 13.21 -11.35 0.81
C GLU A 232 12.64 -10.41 -0.25
N LEU A 233 11.53 -9.71 0.01
CA LEU A 233 10.99 -8.73 -0.95
C LEU A 233 11.91 -7.52 -1.10
N GLN A 234 12.51 -7.03 -0.01
CA GLN A 234 13.48 -5.92 -0.10
C GLN A 234 14.67 -6.30 -0.98
N LYS A 235 15.22 -7.50 -0.81
CA LYS A 235 16.30 -8.03 -1.65
C LYS A 235 15.88 -8.07 -3.14
N GLY A 236 14.67 -8.54 -3.44
CA GLY A 236 14.16 -8.53 -4.81
C GLY A 236 14.05 -7.13 -5.39
N LEU A 237 13.57 -6.17 -4.61
CA LEU A 237 13.50 -4.77 -4.99
C LEU A 237 14.88 -4.16 -5.23
N ASP A 238 15.86 -4.46 -4.39
CA ASP A 238 17.24 -3.99 -4.53
C ASP A 238 17.90 -4.56 -5.79
N ILE A 239 17.63 -5.82 -6.14
CA ILE A 239 18.10 -6.44 -7.38
C ILE A 239 17.60 -5.67 -8.60
N ILE A 240 16.29 -5.46 -8.72
CA ILE A 240 15.72 -4.78 -9.90
C ILE A 240 16.11 -3.31 -10.01
N LYS A 241 16.51 -2.68 -8.90
CA LYS A 241 17.00 -1.29 -8.83
C LYS A 241 18.51 -1.16 -9.08
N SER A 242 19.25 -2.24 -9.03
CA SER A 242 20.70 -2.25 -9.25
C SER A 242 21.11 -2.77 -10.63
N GLN A 243 20.24 -3.50 -11.32
CA GLN A 243 20.52 -4.08 -12.62
C GLN A 243 20.16 -3.10 -13.72
N GLU A 244 21.17 -2.50 -14.32
CA GLU A 244 21.03 -1.59 -15.44
C GLU A 244 21.09 -2.34 -16.77
N ASN A 245 20.27 -1.91 -17.73
CA ASN A 245 20.36 -2.34 -19.13
C ASN A 245 21.52 -1.63 -19.87
N GLU A 246 21.69 -1.89 -21.17
CA GLU A 246 22.72 -1.27 -22.02
C GLU A 246 22.63 0.26 -22.07
N GLN A 247 21.51 0.85 -21.69
CA GLN A 247 21.25 2.29 -21.69
C GLN A 247 21.47 2.93 -20.31
N GLY A 248 21.91 2.15 -19.30
CA GLY A 248 22.07 2.61 -17.92
C GLY A 248 20.75 2.83 -17.17
N ILE A 249 19.66 2.20 -17.62
CA ILE A 249 18.32 2.31 -17.03
C ILE A 249 18.04 1.03 -16.24
N THR A 250 17.62 1.17 -14.98
CA THR A 250 17.25 0.02 -14.13
C THR A 250 15.87 -0.51 -14.48
N LEU A 251 15.58 -1.79 -14.12
CA LEU A 251 14.32 -2.41 -14.46
C LEU A 251 13.12 -1.68 -13.84
N ASP A 252 13.23 -1.20 -12.60
CA ASP A 252 12.19 -0.38 -11.97
C ASP A 252 11.95 0.93 -12.72
N GLN A 253 13.00 1.58 -13.23
CA GLN A 253 12.89 2.78 -14.07
C GLN A 253 12.23 2.48 -15.42
N GLU A 254 12.58 1.36 -16.06
CA GLU A 254 11.90 0.91 -17.27
C GLU A 254 10.41 0.72 -17.05
N ILE A 255 10.04 0.04 -15.95
CA ILE A 255 8.64 -0.17 -15.57
C ILE A 255 7.93 1.18 -15.36
N ILE A 256 8.49 2.08 -14.56
CA ILE A 256 7.90 3.41 -14.31
C ILE A 256 7.73 4.21 -15.61
N ASN A 257 8.68 4.12 -16.55
CA ASN A 257 8.65 4.87 -17.79
C ASN A 257 7.53 4.43 -18.76
N LYS A 258 7.02 3.18 -18.64
CA LYS A 258 5.85 2.70 -19.40
C LYS A 258 4.56 3.45 -19.05
N TYR A 259 4.52 4.07 -17.87
CA TYR A 259 3.33 4.72 -17.31
C TYR A 259 3.44 6.26 -17.25
N ARG A 260 4.41 6.83 -17.97
CA ARG A 260 4.61 8.28 -18.06
C ARG A 260 3.82 8.93 -19.17
#